data_6218f317e5beeb37fedc901521983c7f
#
_entry.id   6218f317e5beeb37fedc901521983c7f
#
_cell.length_a   1.000
_cell.length_b   1.000
_cell.length_c   1.000
_cell.angle_alpha   90.00
_cell.angle_beta   90.00
_cell.angle_gamma   90.00
#
_symmetry.space_group_name_H-M   'P 1'
#
loop_
_entity.id
_entity.type
_entity.pdbx_description
1 polymer ?
#
loop_
_entity_poly.entity_id
_entity_poly.type
_entity_poly.pdbx_seq_one_letter_code
_entity_poly.pdbx_strand_id
1 'polypeptide(L)'
;FSYLLYGYLKTFLKVILIFYCFGVILNLFEEIEFFKNVSNSILLPVTLTALYIPNMIIKLLPFIVFISSMWFLLNLRNSKDLLSLKVFGFSNFKIFISIAMTSFMLGWLVLFAINPITSAMVKYYEKTKSEYSLDIDHLVTINKNGLWIKENIDTGYQIISSDETKINILKNITVFHLADDYSLIKRIHAKTANISKNKWNMNEVTISTVKDGIVNEEK
;
A
#
# COMPACT_ATOMS: atom_id res chain seq x y z
N PHE A 1 27.93 21.48 20.37
CA PHE A 1 26.71 20.68 20.17
C PHE A 1 25.98 21.11 18.88
N SER A 2 25.72 22.39 18.70
CA SER A 2 25.05 22.96 17.50
C SER A 2 25.71 22.54 16.17
N TYR A 3 27.04 22.49 16.13
CA TYR A 3 27.78 22.05 14.94
C TYR A 3 27.42 20.61 14.53
N LEU A 4 27.43 19.66 15.47
CA LEU A 4 27.07 18.26 15.22
C LEU A 4 25.62 18.13 14.77
N LEU A 5 24.71 18.84 15.42
CA LEU A 5 23.29 18.83 15.12
C LEU A 5 23.03 19.35 13.68
N TYR A 6 23.58 20.51 13.35
CA TYR A 6 23.42 21.10 12.02
C TYR A 6 24.06 20.25 10.92
N GLY A 7 25.27 19.73 11.15
CA GLY A 7 25.96 18.85 10.21
C GLY A 7 25.20 17.57 9.95
N TYR A 8 24.64 16.95 10.99
CA TYR A 8 23.82 15.76 10.87
C TYR A 8 22.51 16.04 10.11
N LEU A 9 21.79 17.11 10.47
CA LEU A 9 20.56 17.51 9.76
C LEU A 9 20.81 17.76 8.27
N LYS A 10 21.89 18.44 7.92
CA LYS A 10 22.28 18.67 6.53
C LYS A 10 22.52 17.35 5.77
N THR A 11 23.19 16.39 6.41
CA THR A 11 23.42 15.06 5.83
C THR A 11 22.11 14.28 5.69
N PHE A 12 21.26 14.32 6.71
CA PHE A 12 19.96 13.69 6.71
C PHE A 12 19.06 14.21 5.59
N LEU A 13 18.99 15.53 5.40
CA LEU A 13 18.24 16.12 4.28
C LEU A 13 18.77 15.74 2.90
N LYS A 14 20.11 15.62 2.75
CA LYS A 14 20.71 15.12 1.51
C LYS A 14 20.28 13.69 1.21
N VAL A 15 20.30 12.81 2.22
CA VAL A 15 19.89 11.42 2.06
C VAL A 15 18.39 11.31 1.75
N ILE A 16 17.54 12.06 2.44
CA ILE A 16 16.10 12.14 2.11
C ILE A 16 15.90 12.55 0.66
N LEU A 17 16.61 13.57 0.19
CA LEU A 17 16.47 14.07 -1.19
C LEU A 17 16.85 13.00 -2.21
N ILE A 18 17.92 12.23 -1.95
CA ILE A 18 18.31 11.11 -2.82
C ILE A 18 17.21 10.06 -2.88
N PHE A 19 16.68 9.63 -1.71
CA PHE A 19 15.60 8.65 -1.66
C PHE A 19 14.30 9.18 -2.26
N TYR A 20 14.02 10.47 -2.10
CA TYR A 20 12.88 11.13 -2.71
C TYR A 20 12.97 11.09 -4.26
N CYS A 21 14.10 11.51 -4.84
CA CYS A 21 14.30 11.45 -6.29
C CYS A 21 14.19 10.02 -6.83
N PHE A 22 14.79 9.06 -6.14
CA PHE A 22 14.72 7.65 -6.52
C PHE A 22 13.27 7.11 -6.42
N GLY A 23 12.57 7.44 -5.35
CA GLY A 23 11.17 7.07 -5.15
C GLY A 23 10.25 7.67 -6.22
N VAL A 24 10.45 8.96 -6.58
CA VAL A 24 9.70 9.62 -7.65
C VAL A 24 9.88 8.87 -8.96
N ILE A 25 11.12 8.54 -9.34
CA ILE A 25 11.40 7.85 -10.59
C ILE A 25 10.67 6.50 -10.63
N LEU A 26 10.83 5.66 -9.60
CA LEU A 26 10.23 4.33 -9.56
C LEU A 26 8.69 4.38 -9.57
N ASN A 27 8.10 5.22 -8.72
CA ASN A 27 6.65 5.31 -8.61
C ASN A 27 6.02 5.94 -9.86
N LEU A 28 6.70 6.92 -10.48
CA LEU A 28 6.21 7.53 -11.70
C LEU A 28 6.10 6.53 -12.86
N PHE A 29 7.06 5.62 -13.00
CA PHE A 29 6.97 4.55 -14.01
C PHE A 29 5.78 3.64 -13.76
N GLU A 30 5.54 3.24 -12.50
CA GLU A 30 4.40 2.42 -12.10
C GLU A 30 3.07 3.12 -12.40
N GLU A 31 2.95 4.40 -12.07
CA GLU A 31 1.73 5.18 -12.32
C GLU A 31 1.48 5.43 -13.81
N ILE A 32 2.52 5.70 -14.60
CA ILE A 32 2.39 5.85 -16.06
C ILE A 32 1.91 4.54 -16.68
N GLU A 33 2.44 3.41 -16.27
CA GLU A 33 2.02 2.09 -16.77
C GLU A 33 0.55 1.81 -16.43
N PHE A 34 0.12 2.11 -15.20
CA PHE A 34 -1.27 1.95 -14.75
C PHE A 34 -2.24 2.81 -15.59
N PHE A 35 -1.91 4.08 -15.83
CA PHE A 35 -2.78 5.01 -16.55
C PHE A 35 -2.67 4.95 -18.08
N LYS A 36 -1.76 4.16 -18.64
CA LYS A 36 -1.50 4.07 -20.08
C LYS A 36 -2.75 3.78 -20.93
N ASN A 37 -3.65 2.96 -20.39
CA ASN A 37 -4.88 2.53 -21.09
C ASN A 37 -6.12 3.33 -20.68
N VAL A 38 -6.03 4.19 -19.66
CA VAL A 38 -7.19 4.83 -19.02
C VAL A 38 -7.22 6.32 -19.28
N SER A 39 -6.07 6.98 -19.38
CA SER A 39 -5.99 8.44 -19.52
C SER A 39 -4.82 8.85 -20.41
N ASN A 40 -5.09 9.77 -21.35
CA ASN A 40 -4.05 10.39 -22.18
C ASN A 40 -3.31 11.53 -21.47
N SER A 41 -3.62 11.82 -20.21
CA SER A 41 -3.04 12.93 -19.44
C SER A 41 -1.86 12.45 -18.59
N ILE A 42 -0.66 12.95 -18.88
CA ILE A 42 0.55 12.72 -18.06
C ILE A 42 0.48 13.43 -16.70
N LEU A 43 -0.37 14.44 -16.57
CA LEU A 43 -0.47 15.23 -15.34
C LEU A 43 -0.99 14.38 -14.15
N LEU A 44 -1.89 13.45 -14.42
CA LEU A 44 -2.54 12.62 -13.38
C LEU A 44 -1.56 11.65 -12.72
N PRO A 45 -0.75 10.84 -13.44
CA PRO A 45 0.32 10.04 -12.85
C PRO A 45 1.33 10.87 -12.03
N VAL A 46 1.72 12.05 -12.51
CA VAL A 46 2.65 12.93 -11.81
C VAL A 46 2.07 13.43 -10.49
N THR A 47 0.82 13.87 -10.46
CA THR A 47 0.16 14.34 -9.23
C THR A 47 -0.02 13.20 -8.22
N LEU A 48 -0.41 12.01 -8.67
CA LEU A 48 -0.54 10.83 -7.82
C LEU A 48 0.81 10.39 -7.22
N THR A 49 1.85 10.38 -8.03
CA THR A 49 3.22 10.14 -7.55
C THR A 49 3.60 11.15 -6.46
N ALA A 50 3.38 12.45 -6.67
CA ALA A 50 3.70 13.48 -5.69
C ALA A 50 2.95 13.29 -4.35
N LEU A 51 1.72 12.77 -4.38
CA LEU A 51 0.92 12.47 -3.19
C LEU A 51 1.39 11.20 -2.45
N TYR A 52 1.89 10.21 -3.17
CA TYR A 52 2.27 8.92 -2.60
C TYR A 52 3.69 8.90 -2.00
N ILE A 53 4.65 9.62 -2.63
CA ILE A 53 6.07 9.59 -2.23
C ILE A 53 6.33 9.96 -0.76
N PRO A 54 5.68 10.97 -0.15
CA PRO A 54 5.91 11.28 1.26
C PRO A 54 5.63 10.09 2.17
N ASN A 55 4.60 9.30 1.90
CA ASN A 55 4.30 8.08 2.66
C ASN A 55 5.38 7.00 2.49
N MET A 56 5.89 6.83 1.27
CA MET A 56 7.00 5.92 1.00
C MET A 56 8.26 6.32 1.78
N ILE A 57 8.59 7.61 1.83
CA ILE A 57 9.74 8.13 2.59
C ILE A 57 9.57 7.87 4.10
N ILE A 58 8.36 8.03 4.66
CA ILE A 58 8.11 7.73 6.08
C ILE A 58 8.36 6.25 6.38
N LYS A 59 7.92 5.34 5.52
CA LYS A 59 8.16 3.89 5.67
C LYS A 59 9.64 3.54 5.62
N LEU A 60 10.43 4.27 4.83
CA LEU A 60 11.89 4.11 4.70
C LEU A 60 12.68 4.90 5.75
N LEU A 61 12.03 5.68 6.60
CA LEU A 61 12.68 6.58 7.55
C LEU A 61 13.74 5.91 8.43
N PRO A 62 13.52 4.73 9.03
CA PRO A 62 14.55 4.06 9.84
C PRO A 62 15.81 3.78 9.05
N PHE A 63 15.66 3.40 7.77
CA PHE A 63 16.78 3.11 6.88
C PHE A 63 17.52 4.40 6.49
N ILE A 64 16.77 5.47 6.22
CA ILE A 64 17.31 6.80 5.91
C ILE A 64 18.13 7.34 7.11
N VAL A 65 17.60 7.21 8.33
CA VAL A 65 18.32 7.59 9.57
C VAL A 65 19.61 6.81 9.71
N PHE A 66 19.59 5.51 9.47
CA PHE A 66 20.78 4.66 9.55
C PHE A 66 21.85 5.10 8.55
N ILE A 67 21.51 5.24 7.27
CA ILE A 67 22.46 5.66 6.22
C ILE A 67 22.98 7.07 6.50
N SER A 68 22.12 8.00 6.93
CA SER A 68 22.52 9.37 7.26
C SER A 68 23.50 9.42 8.40
N SER A 69 23.28 8.59 9.42
CA SER A 69 24.18 8.51 10.58
C SER A 69 25.55 7.98 10.20
N MET A 70 25.58 6.90 9.39
CA MET A 70 26.83 6.33 8.90
C MET A 70 27.59 7.32 8.01
N TRP A 71 26.89 7.96 7.07
CA TRP A 71 27.50 8.96 6.19
C TRP A 71 28.05 10.14 6.96
N PHE A 72 27.29 10.65 7.93
CA PHE A 72 27.74 11.76 8.75
C PHE A 72 29.00 11.42 9.57
N LEU A 73 29.05 10.22 10.19
CA LEU A 73 30.23 9.76 10.92
C LEU A 73 31.46 9.57 10.02
N LEU A 74 31.26 9.06 8.81
CA LEU A 74 32.33 8.95 7.82
C LEU A 74 32.86 10.33 7.40
N ASN A 75 31.96 11.31 7.18
CA ASN A 75 32.37 12.68 6.88
C ASN A 75 33.17 13.31 8.01
N LEU A 76 32.72 13.18 9.27
CA LEU A 76 33.46 13.67 10.44
C LEU A 76 34.86 13.06 10.54
N ARG A 77 34.99 11.79 10.18
CA ARG A 77 36.29 11.11 10.16
C ARG A 77 37.19 11.64 9.03
N ASN A 78 36.65 11.76 7.84
CA ASN A 78 37.41 12.14 6.64
C ASN A 78 37.87 13.61 6.69
N SER A 79 37.04 14.52 7.22
CA SER A 79 37.37 15.93 7.38
C SER A 79 38.29 16.21 8.57
N LYS A 80 38.70 15.18 9.35
CA LYS A 80 39.45 15.30 10.61
C LYS A 80 38.71 16.06 11.72
N ASP A 81 37.46 16.46 11.51
CA ASP A 81 36.63 17.14 12.52
C ASP A 81 36.43 16.28 13.76
N LEU A 82 36.39 14.96 13.59
CA LEU A 82 36.33 14.00 14.70
C LEU A 82 37.54 14.12 15.63
N LEU A 83 38.72 14.38 15.08
CA LEU A 83 39.93 14.58 15.84
C LEU A 83 39.86 15.90 16.60
N SER A 84 39.44 16.97 15.95
CA SER A 84 39.25 18.30 16.56
C SER A 84 38.25 18.23 17.71
N LEU A 85 37.10 17.54 17.51
CA LEU A 85 36.11 17.36 18.58
C LEU A 85 36.68 16.63 19.80
N LYS A 86 37.55 15.62 19.57
CA LYS A 86 38.24 14.91 20.67
C LYS A 86 39.19 15.81 21.44
N VAL A 87 39.92 16.67 20.75
CA VAL A 87 40.81 17.67 21.40
C VAL A 87 40.00 18.66 22.28
N PHE A 88 38.76 19.01 21.83
CA PHE A 88 37.83 19.81 22.62
C PHE A 88 37.09 19.03 23.73
N GLY A 89 37.49 17.78 24.02
CA GLY A 89 36.92 16.97 25.10
C GLY A 89 35.58 16.24 24.77
N PHE A 90 35.24 16.13 23.49
CA PHE A 90 34.13 15.31 23.10
C PHE A 90 34.52 13.83 23.05
N SER A 91 33.93 13.00 23.90
CA SER A 91 34.06 11.54 23.81
C SER A 91 33.22 10.97 22.68
N ASN A 92 33.58 9.78 22.19
CA ASN A 92 32.80 9.07 21.17
C ASN A 92 31.34 8.89 21.62
N PHE A 93 31.09 8.66 22.90
CA PHE A 93 29.76 8.53 23.48
C PHE A 93 28.94 9.83 23.39
N LYS A 94 29.55 10.99 23.63
CA LYS A 94 28.89 12.29 23.48
C LYS A 94 28.50 12.56 22.03
N ILE A 95 29.33 12.18 21.08
CA ILE A 95 29.04 12.29 19.64
C ILE A 95 27.88 11.38 19.28
N PHE A 96 27.91 10.11 19.70
CA PHE A 96 26.84 9.17 19.48
C PHE A 96 25.50 9.65 20.06
N ILE A 97 25.49 10.07 21.32
CA ILE A 97 24.27 10.58 21.97
C ILE A 97 23.70 11.81 21.27
N SER A 98 24.56 12.68 20.73
CA SER A 98 24.13 13.85 19.97
C SER A 98 23.35 13.45 18.71
N ILE A 99 23.85 12.46 17.97
CA ILE A 99 23.18 11.93 16.76
C ILE A 99 21.88 11.21 17.14
N ALA A 100 21.92 10.37 18.18
CA ALA A 100 20.76 9.62 18.66
C ALA A 100 19.62 10.55 19.11
N MET A 101 19.93 11.58 19.89
CA MET A 101 18.93 12.59 20.32
C MET A 101 18.33 13.34 19.13
N THR A 102 19.16 13.74 18.17
CA THR A 102 18.67 14.42 16.98
C THR A 102 17.77 13.50 16.14
N SER A 103 18.15 12.24 15.97
CA SER A 103 17.34 11.25 15.25
C SER A 103 16.01 10.99 15.98
N PHE A 104 16.02 10.93 17.30
CA PHE A 104 14.82 10.76 18.10
C PHE A 104 13.85 11.94 17.95
N MET A 105 14.37 13.18 18.01
CA MET A 105 13.57 14.39 17.78
C MET A 105 12.97 14.42 16.37
N LEU A 106 13.75 14.03 15.36
CA LEU A 106 13.25 13.91 13.98
C LEU A 106 12.13 12.86 13.87
N GLY A 107 12.29 11.69 14.50
CA GLY A 107 11.25 10.67 14.54
C GLY A 107 9.95 11.18 15.17
N TRP A 108 10.05 11.91 16.26
CA TRP A 108 8.91 12.57 16.93
C TRP A 108 8.21 13.57 16.02
N LEU A 109 8.97 14.44 15.36
CA LEU A 109 8.45 15.41 14.41
C LEU A 109 7.70 14.72 13.26
N VAL A 110 8.25 13.64 12.71
CA VAL A 110 7.60 12.87 11.66
C VAL A 110 6.29 12.27 12.15
N LEU A 111 6.25 11.64 13.32
CA LEU A 111 5.04 11.01 13.84
C LEU A 111 3.91 12.02 14.09
N PHE A 112 4.20 13.16 14.68
CA PHE A 112 3.16 14.11 15.09
C PHE A 112 2.80 15.14 14.02
N ALA A 113 3.74 15.57 13.18
CA ALA A 113 3.50 16.61 12.19
C ALA A 113 3.32 16.04 10.77
N ILE A 114 4.20 15.16 10.32
CA ILE A 114 4.23 14.73 8.93
C ILE A 114 3.24 13.57 8.69
N ASN A 115 3.13 12.61 9.60
CA ASN A 115 2.28 11.43 9.42
C ASN A 115 0.78 11.76 9.23
N PRO A 116 0.15 12.69 9.96
CA PRO A 116 -1.24 13.06 9.69
C PRO A 116 -1.45 13.66 8.29
N ILE A 117 -0.51 14.49 7.84
CA ILE A 117 -0.56 15.12 6.52
C ILE A 117 -0.44 14.06 5.43
N THR A 118 0.54 13.18 5.54
CA THR A 118 0.74 12.10 4.56
C THR A 118 -0.40 11.10 4.53
N SER A 119 -1.04 10.82 5.67
CA SER A 119 -2.24 9.97 5.73
C SER A 119 -3.41 10.56 4.94
N ALA A 120 -3.61 11.88 5.00
CA ALA A 120 -4.62 12.56 4.19
C ALA A 120 -4.27 12.51 2.69
N MET A 121 -3.00 12.71 2.34
CA MET A 121 -2.51 12.60 0.96
C MET A 121 -2.72 11.19 0.40
N VAL A 122 -2.43 10.15 1.16
CA VAL A 122 -2.63 8.75 0.75
C VAL A 122 -4.10 8.42 0.55
N LYS A 123 -5.00 8.88 1.43
CA LYS A 123 -6.44 8.70 1.25
C LYS A 123 -6.93 9.32 -0.06
N TYR A 124 -6.45 10.52 -0.39
CA TYR A 124 -6.79 11.17 -1.66
C TYR A 124 -6.23 10.40 -2.86
N TYR A 125 -4.99 9.93 -2.76
CA TYR A 125 -4.35 9.06 -3.76
C TYR A 125 -5.17 7.79 -4.02
N GLU A 126 -5.52 7.03 -2.95
CA GLU A 126 -6.28 5.79 -3.05
C GLU A 126 -7.68 6.04 -3.63
N LYS A 127 -8.36 7.10 -3.19
CA LYS A 127 -9.67 7.48 -3.73
C LYS A 127 -9.58 7.79 -5.22
N THR A 128 -8.65 8.66 -5.63
CA THR A 128 -8.49 9.01 -7.05
C THR A 128 -8.09 7.80 -7.88
N LYS A 129 -7.16 6.97 -7.41
CA LYS A 129 -6.75 5.77 -8.13
C LYS A 129 -7.90 4.76 -8.27
N SER A 130 -8.77 4.63 -7.26
CA SER A 130 -9.95 3.76 -7.33
C SER A 130 -11.00 4.24 -8.35
N GLU A 131 -11.14 5.55 -8.54
CA GLU A 131 -12.06 6.12 -9.54
C GLU A 131 -11.62 5.78 -10.98
N TYR A 132 -10.32 5.60 -11.20
CA TYR A 132 -9.74 5.24 -12.51
C TYR A 132 -9.43 3.76 -12.66
N SER A 133 -9.44 2.98 -11.62
CA SER A 133 -9.44 1.52 -11.71
C SER A 133 -10.83 1.05 -12.15
N LEU A 134 -11.25 1.54 -13.32
CA LEU A 134 -12.49 1.19 -13.98
C LEU A 134 -12.53 -0.33 -14.15
N ASP A 135 -13.51 -0.95 -13.52
CA ASP A 135 -13.86 -2.36 -13.42
C ASP A 135 -13.57 -3.04 -12.08
N ILE A 136 -13.46 -2.27 -11.00
CA ILE A 136 -13.54 -2.89 -9.68
C ILE A 136 -14.83 -2.44 -8.97
N ASP A 137 -15.97 -2.61 -9.63
CA ASP A 137 -17.19 -3.04 -8.94
C ASP A 137 -17.02 -4.46 -8.35
N HIS A 138 -15.87 -5.08 -8.63
CA HIS A 138 -15.47 -6.39 -8.15
C HIS A 138 -14.30 -6.28 -7.19
N LEU A 139 -14.54 -6.30 -5.88
CA LEU A 139 -13.49 -6.52 -4.89
C LEU A 139 -12.98 -7.96 -5.02
N VAL A 140 -11.90 -8.14 -5.78
CA VAL A 140 -11.23 -9.44 -5.93
C VAL A 140 -10.13 -9.56 -4.90
N THR A 141 -10.26 -10.44 -3.94
CA THR A 141 -9.22 -10.77 -2.96
C THR A 141 -8.76 -12.20 -3.19
N ILE A 142 -7.50 -12.37 -3.63
CA ILE A 142 -6.88 -13.69 -3.78
C ILE A 142 -6.02 -13.92 -2.52
N ASN A 143 -6.46 -14.80 -1.65
CA ASN A 143 -5.74 -15.21 -0.45
C ASN A 143 -5.27 -16.67 -0.57
N LYS A 144 -4.40 -17.11 0.36
CA LYS A 144 -4.02 -18.53 0.49
C LYS A 144 -5.22 -19.47 0.70
N ASN A 145 -6.37 -18.92 1.07
CA ASN A 145 -7.63 -19.62 1.36
C ASN A 145 -8.63 -19.54 0.20
N GLY A 146 -8.21 -19.09 -1.00
CA GLY A 146 -9.05 -19.04 -2.19
C GLY A 146 -9.30 -17.65 -2.77
N LEU A 147 -10.18 -17.61 -3.76
CA LEU A 147 -10.63 -16.40 -4.46
C LEU A 147 -11.94 -15.91 -3.85
N TRP A 148 -12.01 -14.62 -3.55
CA TRP A 148 -13.22 -13.93 -3.10
C TRP A 148 -13.47 -12.73 -3.99
N ILE A 149 -14.69 -12.66 -4.57
CA ILE A 149 -15.13 -11.54 -5.40
C ILE A 149 -16.42 -10.99 -4.79
N LYS A 150 -16.47 -9.68 -4.54
CA LYS A 150 -17.71 -8.98 -4.21
C LYS A 150 -18.09 -8.10 -5.40
N GLU A 151 -19.31 -8.23 -5.87
CA GLU A 151 -19.88 -7.48 -6.99
C GLU A 151 -21.17 -6.80 -6.57
N ASN A 152 -21.40 -5.56 -7.01
CA ASN A 152 -22.66 -4.88 -6.85
C ASN A 152 -23.55 -5.23 -8.02
N ILE A 153 -24.79 -5.67 -7.75
CA ILE A 153 -25.80 -5.96 -8.75
C ILE A 153 -27.03 -5.08 -8.49
N ASP A 154 -27.87 -4.87 -9.48
CA ASP A 154 -29.06 -4.00 -9.38
C ASP A 154 -30.01 -4.35 -8.21
N THR A 155 -29.92 -5.56 -7.68
CA THR A 155 -30.79 -6.10 -6.62
C THR A 155 -30.06 -6.33 -5.30
N GLY A 156 -28.84 -5.75 -5.12
CA GLY A 156 -28.03 -5.89 -3.91
C GLY A 156 -26.58 -6.30 -4.18
N TYR A 157 -26.06 -7.28 -3.46
CA TYR A 157 -24.66 -7.69 -3.53
C TYR A 157 -24.53 -9.17 -3.95
N GLN A 158 -23.53 -9.46 -4.77
CA GLN A 158 -23.13 -10.81 -5.07
C GLN A 158 -21.72 -11.08 -4.49
N ILE A 159 -21.57 -12.15 -3.73
CA ILE A 159 -20.28 -12.59 -3.22
C ILE A 159 -19.97 -13.96 -3.80
N ILE A 160 -18.83 -14.08 -4.47
CA ILE A 160 -18.35 -15.31 -5.09
C ILE A 160 -17.12 -15.77 -4.33
N SER A 161 -17.13 -17.01 -3.87
CA SER A 161 -16.01 -17.66 -3.19
C SER A 161 -15.60 -18.92 -3.93
N SER A 162 -14.29 -19.19 -4.05
CA SER A 162 -13.75 -20.42 -4.63
C SER A 162 -12.49 -20.84 -3.88
N ASP A 163 -12.34 -22.12 -3.57
CA ASP A 163 -11.19 -22.65 -2.82
C ASP A 163 -9.92 -22.74 -3.68
N GLU A 164 -10.05 -23.13 -4.95
CA GLU A 164 -8.93 -23.26 -5.88
C GLU A 164 -9.24 -22.58 -7.23
N THR A 165 -8.27 -21.83 -7.72
CA THR A 165 -8.34 -21.17 -9.03
C THR A 165 -7.23 -21.69 -9.94
N LYS A 166 -7.61 -22.30 -11.07
CA LYS A 166 -6.68 -22.63 -12.18
C LYS A 166 -7.17 -21.90 -13.42
N ILE A 167 -6.24 -21.41 -14.23
CA ILE A 167 -6.37 -20.49 -15.39
C ILE A 167 -7.80 -20.20 -15.91
N ASN A 168 -8.71 -21.16 -15.97
CA ASN A 168 -10.12 -20.97 -16.41
C ASN A 168 -11.11 -21.87 -15.66
N ILE A 169 -10.70 -22.52 -14.58
CA ILE A 169 -11.53 -23.44 -13.80
C ILE A 169 -11.46 -23.06 -12.34
N LEU A 170 -12.62 -22.81 -11.75
CA LEU A 170 -12.80 -22.61 -10.31
C LEU A 170 -13.32 -23.91 -9.71
N LYS A 171 -12.79 -24.28 -8.53
CA LYS A 171 -13.27 -25.44 -7.77
C LYS A 171 -13.92 -25.00 -6.46
N ASN A 172 -14.93 -25.76 -6.03
CA ASN A 172 -15.73 -25.49 -4.85
C ASN A 172 -16.23 -24.04 -4.80
N ILE A 173 -16.90 -23.65 -5.89
CA ILE A 173 -17.41 -22.29 -6.00
C ILE A 173 -18.73 -22.16 -5.26
N THR A 174 -18.86 -21.07 -4.50
CA THR A 174 -20.08 -20.68 -3.84
C THR A 174 -20.41 -19.23 -4.19
N VAL A 175 -21.60 -19.01 -4.71
CA VAL A 175 -22.12 -17.67 -5.06
C VAL A 175 -23.24 -17.35 -4.10
N PHE A 176 -23.10 -16.24 -3.36
CA PHE A 176 -24.12 -15.70 -2.47
C PHE A 176 -24.75 -14.49 -3.14
N HIS A 177 -26.07 -14.47 -3.26
CA HIS A 177 -26.86 -13.30 -3.60
C HIS A 177 -27.45 -12.73 -2.33
N LEU A 178 -27.14 -11.48 -2.03
CA LEU A 178 -27.55 -10.77 -0.84
C LEU A 178 -28.39 -9.56 -1.25
N ALA A 179 -29.40 -9.24 -0.48
CA ALA A 179 -30.16 -7.99 -0.64
C ALA A 179 -29.33 -6.78 -0.12
N ASP A 180 -29.84 -5.56 -0.29
CA ASP A 180 -29.19 -4.32 0.18
C ASP A 180 -28.98 -4.29 1.69
N ASP A 181 -29.81 -4.99 2.46
CA ASP A 181 -29.71 -5.18 3.91
C ASP A 181 -28.78 -6.31 4.33
N TYR A 182 -28.02 -6.90 3.38
CA TYR A 182 -27.17 -8.09 3.54
C TYR A 182 -27.92 -9.38 3.94
N SER A 183 -29.24 -9.45 3.82
CA SER A 183 -29.97 -10.70 3.98
C SER A 183 -29.69 -11.64 2.80
N LEU A 184 -29.54 -12.94 3.09
CA LEU A 184 -29.28 -13.96 2.07
C LEU A 184 -30.55 -14.25 1.28
N ILE A 185 -30.54 -13.98 -0.03
CA ILE A 185 -31.65 -14.30 -0.96
C ILE A 185 -31.45 -15.69 -1.54
N LYS A 186 -30.22 -15.98 -2.03
CA LYS A 186 -29.89 -17.19 -2.77
C LYS A 186 -28.43 -17.57 -2.58
N ARG A 187 -28.18 -18.87 -2.44
CA ARG A 187 -26.83 -19.46 -2.45
C ARG A 187 -26.77 -20.49 -3.56
N ILE A 188 -25.75 -20.40 -4.40
CA ILE A 188 -25.44 -21.35 -5.46
C ILE A 188 -24.10 -21.97 -5.11
N HIS A 189 -24.06 -23.28 -4.96
CA HIS A 189 -22.82 -24.01 -4.74
C HIS A 189 -22.57 -24.94 -5.92
N ALA A 190 -21.35 -24.91 -6.48
CA ALA A 190 -20.95 -25.81 -7.57
C ALA A 190 -19.55 -26.36 -7.31
N LYS A 191 -19.35 -27.64 -7.66
CA LYS A 191 -18.05 -28.31 -7.47
C LYS A 191 -17.00 -27.77 -8.42
N THR A 192 -17.39 -27.45 -9.65
CA THR A 192 -16.50 -26.84 -10.65
C THR A 192 -17.25 -25.83 -11.50
N ALA A 193 -16.58 -24.74 -11.85
CA ALA A 193 -17.08 -23.77 -12.82
C ALA A 193 -15.99 -23.45 -13.85
N ASN A 194 -16.36 -23.48 -15.12
CA ASN A 194 -15.51 -23.08 -16.23
C ASN A 194 -15.89 -21.67 -16.68
N ILE A 195 -14.90 -20.74 -16.62
CA ILE A 195 -15.04 -19.31 -16.91
C ILE A 195 -14.44 -18.89 -18.27
N SER A 196 -14.12 -19.83 -19.16
CA SER A 196 -13.39 -19.57 -20.41
C SER A 196 -14.14 -18.73 -21.45
N LYS A 197 -15.44 -18.50 -21.31
CA LYS A 197 -16.27 -17.69 -22.24
C LYS A 197 -17.22 -16.87 -21.37
N ASN A 198 -17.51 -15.64 -21.69
CA ASN A 198 -18.45 -14.73 -20.99
C ASN A 198 -19.70 -15.34 -20.31
N LYS A 199 -19.74 -16.67 -20.19
CA LYS A 199 -20.75 -17.46 -19.49
C LYS A 199 -20.08 -18.49 -18.62
N TRP A 200 -20.57 -18.61 -17.40
CA TRP A 200 -20.08 -19.56 -16.41
C TRP A 200 -20.81 -20.90 -16.59
N ASN A 201 -20.06 -21.93 -16.96
CA ASN A 201 -20.59 -23.31 -17.03
C ASN A 201 -20.26 -23.98 -15.69
N MET A 202 -21.26 -24.18 -14.85
CA MET A 202 -21.15 -24.81 -13.54
C MET A 202 -21.60 -26.28 -13.62
N ASN A 203 -20.85 -27.17 -12.97
CA ASN A 203 -21.16 -28.60 -12.86
C ASN A 203 -21.42 -28.96 -11.38
N GLU A 204 -22.34 -29.93 -11.19
CA GLU A 204 -22.78 -30.37 -9.86
C GLU A 204 -23.26 -29.19 -8.99
N VAL A 205 -24.35 -28.56 -9.43
CA VAL A 205 -24.87 -27.32 -8.84
C VAL A 205 -25.97 -27.64 -7.81
N THR A 206 -25.83 -27.08 -6.61
CA THR A 206 -26.87 -27.05 -5.59
C THR A 206 -27.32 -25.60 -5.38
N ILE A 207 -28.60 -25.35 -5.53
CA ILE A 207 -29.19 -24.01 -5.38
C ILE A 207 -30.04 -24.02 -4.11
N SER A 208 -29.70 -23.14 -3.15
CA SER A 208 -30.50 -22.93 -1.92
C SER A 208 -31.10 -21.52 -1.98
N THR A 209 -32.42 -21.45 -1.98
CA THR A 209 -33.15 -20.16 -1.99
C THR A 209 -33.84 -19.96 -0.66
N VAL A 210 -33.67 -18.78 -0.07
CA VAL A 210 -34.30 -18.40 1.21
C VAL A 210 -35.53 -17.55 0.91
N LYS A 211 -36.73 -18.05 1.24
CA LYS A 211 -37.99 -17.29 1.24
C LYS A 211 -38.65 -17.43 2.59
N ASP A 212 -38.97 -16.29 3.21
CA ASP A 212 -39.67 -16.23 4.50
C ASP A 212 -39.04 -17.09 5.61
N GLY A 213 -37.70 -17.17 5.63
CA GLY A 213 -36.94 -17.97 6.58
C GLY A 213 -36.90 -19.47 6.30
N ILE A 214 -37.51 -19.93 5.19
CA ILE A 214 -37.50 -21.33 4.76
C ILE A 214 -36.47 -21.50 3.64
N VAL A 215 -35.58 -22.49 3.80
CA VAL A 215 -34.54 -22.82 2.82
C VAL A 215 -35.07 -23.94 1.92
N ASN A 216 -35.25 -23.65 0.64
CA ASN A 216 -35.56 -24.65 -0.39
C ASN A 216 -34.28 -25.00 -1.16
N GLU A 217 -33.94 -26.30 -1.24
CA GLU A 217 -32.79 -26.81 -1.99
C GLU A 217 -33.24 -27.50 -3.27
N GLU A 218 -32.63 -27.10 -4.39
CA GLU A 218 -32.74 -27.71 -5.69
C GLU A 218 -31.37 -28.23 -6.16
N LYS A 219 -31.30 -29.44 -6.71
CA LYS A 219 -30.08 -30.04 -7.25
C LYS A 219 -30.13 -30.11 -8.75
#